data_ae568ada66213657ef34cd995953dac9
#
_entry.id   ae568ada66213657ef34cd995953dac9
#
_cell.length_a   1.000
_cell.length_b   1.000
_cell.length_c   1.000
_cell.angle_alpha   90.00
_cell.angle_beta   90.00
_cell.angle_gamma   90.00
#
_symmetry.space_group_name_H-M   'P 1'
#
loop_
_entity.id
_entity.type
_entity.pdbx_description
1 polymer ?
#
loop_
_entity_poly.entity_id
_entity_poly.type
_entity_poly.pdbx_seq_one_letter_code
_entity_poly.pdbx_strand_id
1 'polypeptide(L)'
;MIFILACQATELDYDNPLDVPSDEVPAIVFEPSIEQIPLLSSSLINVFAVEVENVTGIRAEITYDNNILQVSDVARGDLFGQNSQNSLFFVNFQDNPGTIVIDYFYLGNSESQSVSGTGKIASILFKGNAVGVSGLEFTSKTELCLLYTSPS
;
A
#
# COMPACT_ATOMS: atom_id res chain seq x y z
N MET A 1 -0.57 -1.48 12.14
CA MET A 1 -2.04 -1.37 11.93
C MET A 1 -2.43 0.08 11.78
N ILE A 2 -3.27 0.40 10.84
CA ILE A 2 -3.78 1.74 10.61
C ILE A 2 -5.30 1.76 10.85
N PHE A 3 -5.81 2.87 11.41
CA PHE A 3 -7.24 3.08 11.60
C PHE A 3 -7.73 4.21 10.71
N ILE A 4 -8.86 3.99 10.03
CA ILE A 4 -9.55 5.01 9.25
C ILE A 4 -10.87 5.33 9.95
N LEU A 5 -11.07 6.61 10.27
CA LEU A 5 -12.26 7.10 10.95
C LEU A 5 -13.17 7.80 9.93
N ALA A 6 -14.41 7.34 9.80
CA ALA A 6 -15.43 7.99 8.99
C ALA A 6 -16.30 8.86 9.91
N CYS A 7 -16.51 10.11 9.53
CA CYS A 7 -17.38 11.09 10.22
C CYS A 7 -17.04 11.35 11.69
N GLN A 8 -15.78 11.56 12.01
CA GLN A 8 -15.39 11.91 13.37
C GLN A 8 -14.47 13.13 13.37
N ALA A 9 -14.82 14.16 14.15
CA ALA A 9 -13.99 15.36 14.30
C ALA A 9 -13.13 15.22 15.54
N THR A 10 -11.92 14.69 15.41
CA THR A 10 -10.90 14.64 16.46
C THR A 10 -9.61 15.25 15.95
N GLU A 11 -8.85 15.92 16.80
CA GLU A 11 -7.50 16.31 16.47
C GLU A 11 -6.63 15.06 16.37
N LEU A 12 -5.89 14.94 15.25
CA LEU A 12 -4.97 13.84 15.03
C LEU A 12 -3.55 14.38 15.09
N ASP A 13 -2.70 13.77 15.92
CA ASP A 13 -1.27 13.98 15.84
C ASP A 13 -0.75 13.30 14.57
N TYR A 14 -0.09 14.08 13.72
CA TYR A 14 0.54 13.54 12.52
C TYR A 14 1.87 12.90 12.91
N ASP A 15 1.94 11.60 12.70
CA ASP A 15 3.19 10.85 12.73
C ASP A 15 3.56 10.47 11.30
N ASN A 16 4.81 10.68 10.92
CA ASN A 16 5.27 10.34 9.57
C ASN A 16 5.51 8.82 9.48
N PRO A 17 4.62 8.06 8.85
CA PRO A 17 4.77 6.61 8.80
C PRO A 17 5.94 6.14 7.93
N LEU A 18 6.56 7.04 7.16
CA LEU A 18 7.73 6.72 6.36
C LEU A 18 9.04 6.82 7.17
N ASP A 19 8.98 7.40 8.36
CA ASP A 19 10.12 7.49 9.27
C ASP A 19 10.20 6.21 10.12
N VAL A 20 10.53 5.12 9.46
CA VAL A 20 10.60 3.79 10.09
C VAL A 20 11.97 3.62 10.74
N PRO A 21 12.02 3.15 12.01
CA PRO A 21 13.31 2.87 12.67
C PRO A 21 14.17 1.89 11.87
N SER A 22 15.49 2.06 11.94
CA SER A 22 16.43 1.27 11.12
C SER A 22 16.43 -0.22 11.42
N ASP A 23 15.94 -0.63 12.59
CA ASP A 23 15.79 -2.04 12.97
C ASP A 23 14.46 -2.64 12.50
N GLU A 24 13.56 -1.83 11.97
CA GLU A 24 12.24 -2.26 11.45
C GLU A 24 12.14 -2.22 9.93
N VAL A 25 13.19 -1.85 9.23
CA VAL A 25 13.23 -1.87 7.77
C VAL A 25 13.87 -3.16 7.26
N PRO A 26 13.49 -3.66 6.04
CA PRO A 26 12.48 -3.09 5.14
C PRO A 26 11.06 -3.22 5.69
N ALA A 27 10.20 -2.29 5.33
CA ALA A 27 8.82 -2.25 5.81
C ALA A 27 7.85 -1.90 4.70
N ILE A 28 6.60 -2.34 4.86
CA ILE A 28 5.47 -1.87 4.05
C ILE A 28 4.53 -1.14 5.01
N VAL A 29 4.18 0.10 4.68
CA VAL A 29 3.41 0.97 5.56
C VAL A 29 2.31 1.69 4.82
N PHE A 30 1.28 2.10 5.57
CA PHE A 30 0.23 3.00 5.08
C PHE A 30 0.59 4.46 5.41
N GLU A 31 0.28 5.36 4.49
CA GLU A 31 0.46 6.80 4.70
C GLU A 31 -0.79 7.53 4.18
N PRO A 32 -1.48 8.31 5.00
CA PRO A 32 -1.22 8.56 6.43
C PRO A 32 -1.55 7.35 7.29
N SER A 33 -1.03 7.33 8.52
CA SER A 33 -1.29 6.23 9.46
C SER A 33 -2.68 6.30 10.10
N ILE A 34 -3.29 7.49 10.11
CA ILE A 34 -4.67 7.73 10.56
C ILE A 34 -5.30 8.74 9.61
N GLU A 35 -6.53 8.46 9.19
CA GLU A 35 -7.27 9.35 8.30
C GLU A 35 -8.72 9.46 8.75
N GLN A 36 -9.28 10.66 8.65
CA GLN A 36 -10.71 10.90 8.84
C GLN A 36 -11.37 11.08 7.48
N ILE A 37 -12.38 10.26 7.21
CA ILE A 37 -13.14 10.35 5.97
C ILE A 37 -14.57 10.72 6.34
N PRO A 38 -15.05 11.91 5.97
CA PRO A 38 -16.45 12.27 6.18
C PRO A 38 -17.37 11.28 5.46
N LEU A 39 -18.55 11.04 6.02
CA LEU A 39 -19.54 10.13 5.44
C LEU A 39 -19.83 10.53 3.99
N LEU A 40 -19.81 9.55 3.07
CA LEU A 40 -20.00 9.69 1.62
C LEU A 40 -18.90 10.50 0.92
N SER A 41 -17.84 10.88 1.63
CA SER A 41 -16.64 11.46 1.04
C SER A 41 -15.58 10.41 0.80
N SER A 42 -14.54 10.78 0.06
CA SER A 42 -13.43 9.88 -0.27
C SER A 42 -12.10 10.45 0.16
N SER A 43 -11.15 9.58 0.47
CA SER A 43 -9.78 9.96 0.77
C SER A 43 -8.80 8.92 0.24
N LEU A 44 -7.58 9.36 -0.06
CA LEU A 44 -6.50 8.50 -0.54
C LEU A 44 -5.64 8.01 0.63
N ILE A 45 -5.40 6.70 0.63
CA ILE A 45 -4.40 6.07 1.50
C ILE A 45 -3.34 5.48 0.58
N ASN A 46 -2.10 5.85 0.83
CA ASN A 46 -0.96 5.36 0.07
C ASN A 46 -0.34 4.15 0.77
N VAL A 47 0.18 3.24 -0.02
CA VAL A 47 0.95 2.09 0.45
C VAL A 47 2.38 2.29 -0.02
N PHE A 48 3.33 2.33 0.92
CA PHE A 48 4.74 2.53 0.65
C PHE A 48 5.58 1.32 1.03
N ALA A 49 6.58 1.06 0.21
CA ALA A 49 7.70 0.21 0.58
C ALA A 49 8.83 1.11 1.08
N VAL A 50 9.35 0.84 2.27
CA VAL A 50 10.35 1.68 2.93
C VAL A 50 11.66 0.92 3.04
N GLU A 51 12.72 1.51 2.47
CA GLU A 51 14.09 1.01 2.49
C GLU A 51 14.20 -0.47 2.11
N VAL A 52 13.54 -0.83 1.01
CA VAL A 52 13.62 -2.19 0.45
C VAL A 52 14.88 -2.33 -0.40
N GLU A 53 15.38 -3.55 -0.55
CA GLU A 53 16.59 -3.84 -1.31
C GLU A 53 16.32 -4.96 -2.31
N ASN A 54 16.75 -4.74 -3.56
CA ASN A 54 16.74 -5.74 -4.62
C ASN A 54 15.35 -6.35 -4.88
N VAL A 55 14.31 -5.53 -4.84
CA VAL A 55 12.94 -5.96 -5.02
C VAL A 55 12.63 -6.07 -6.50
N THR A 56 12.02 -7.17 -6.91
CA THR A 56 11.54 -7.42 -8.26
C THR A 56 10.01 -7.47 -8.33
N GLY A 57 9.35 -7.59 -7.19
CA GLY A 57 7.89 -7.64 -7.13
C GLY A 57 7.38 -7.57 -5.71
N ILE A 58 6.14 -7.16 -5.60
CA ILE A 58 5.43 -7.07 -4.33
C ILE A 58 4.04 -7.63 -4.52
N ARG A 59 3.62 -8.49 -3.59
CA ARG A 59 2.22 -8.80 -3.35
C ARG A 59 1.81 -8.20 -2.03
N ALA A 60 0.82 -7.32 -2.04
CA ALA A 60 0.22 -6.77 -0.84
C ALA A 60 -1.23 -7.23 -0.76
N GLU A 61 -1.58 -7.91 0.32
CA GLU A 61 -2.96 -8.27 0.61
C GLU A 61 -3.39 -7.50 1.85
N ILE A 62 -4.44 -6.68 1.68
CA ILE A 62 -4.90 -5.72 2.68
C ILE A 62 -6.35 -6.05 3.03
N THR A 63 -6.65 -6.07 4.32
CA THR A 63 -8.03 -6.23 4.81
C THR A 63 -8.55 -4.92 5.39
N TYR A 64 -9.85 -4.71 5.23
CA TYR A 64 -10.58 -3.55 5.76
C TYR A 64 -12.01 -3.94 6.07
N ASP A 65 -12.73 -3.10 6.82
CA ASP A 65 -14.15 -3.34 7.13
C ASP A 65 -15.02 -2.78 6.00
N ASN A 66 -15.55 -3.67 5.17
CA ASN A 66 -16.37 -3.30 4.02
C ASN A 66 -17.78 -2.81 4.39
N ASN A 67 -18.18 -2.91 5.66
CA ASN A 67 -19.39 -2.28 6.14
C ASN A 67 -19.20 -0.77 6.38
N ILE A 68 -17.97 -0.34 6.63
CA ILE A 68 -17.62 1.05 6.93
C ILE A 68 -17.02 1.74 5.72
N LEU A 69 -16.15 1.06 4.98
CA LEU A 69 -15.43 1.60 3.84
C LEU A 69 -15.76 0.87 2.55
N GLN A 70 -15.68 1.60 1.46
CA GLN A 70 -15.71 1.04 0.12
C GLN A 70 -14.45 1.47 -0.62
N VAL A 71 -13.85 0.56 -1.37
CA VAL A 71 -12.76 0.90 -2.29
C VAL A 71 -13.37 1.40 -3.59
N SER A 72 -13.01 2.61 -3.98
CA SER A 72 -13.45 3.21 -5.24
C SER A 72 -12.46 3.01 -6.37
N ASP A 73 -11.17 3.05 -6.05
CA ASP A 73 -10.12 2.88 -7.05
C ASP A 73 -8.79 2.52 -6.37
N VAL A 74 -7.91 1.88 -7.11
CA VAL A 74 -6.54 1.60 -6.69
C VAL A 74 -5.62 1.93 -7.86
N ALA A 75 -4.75 2.92 -7.66
CA ALA A 75 -3.82 3.39 -8.67
C ALA A 75 -2.41 2.87 -8.41
N ARG A 76 -1.68 2.63 -9.49
CA ARG A 76 -0.27 2.22 -9.44
C ARG A 76 0.59 3.32 -8.81
N GLY A 77 1.53 2.93 -7.96
CA GLY A 77 2.56 3.81 -7.43
C GLY A 77 3.78 3.92 -8.36
N ASP A 78 4.83 4.52 -7.84
CA ASP A 78 6.05 4.80 -8.59
C ASP A 78 7.28 4.01 -8.12
N LEU A 79 7.09 3.00 -7.26
CA LEU A 79 8.21 2.19 -6.77
C LEU A 79 9.08 1.65 -7.90
N PHE A 80 8.45 1.16 -8.96
CA PHE A 80 9.14 0.63 -10.14
C PHE A 80 9.23 1.65 -11.29
N GLY A 81 9.26 2.95 -10.94
CA GLY A 81 9.43 4.05 -11.86
C GLY A 81 8.13 4.58 -12.45
N GLN A 82 8.26 5.67 -13.18
CA GLN A 82 7.13 6.34 -13.82
C GLN A 82 6.69 5.65 -15.11
N ASN A 83 7.58 4.89 -15.73
CA ASN A 83 7.30 4.24 -17.01
C ASN A 83 6.55 2.92 -16.79
N SER A 84 5.28 2.91 -17.18
CA SER A 84 4.42 1.73 -17.05
C SER A 84 4.85 0.54 -17.92
N GLN A 85 5.74 0.75 -18.90
CA GLN A 85 6.25 -0.34 -19.75
C GLN A 85 7.24 -1.22 -19.02
N ASN A 86 7.83 -0.76 -17.93
CA ASN A 86 8.82 -1.51 -17.15
C ASN A 86 8.23 -2.23 -15.96
N SER A 87 6.92 -2.25 -15.81
CA SER A 87 6.26 -2.89 -14.68
C SER A 87 4.89 -3.45 -15.07
N LEU A 88 4.43 -4.41 -14.26
CA LEU A 88 3.07 -4.96 -14.33
C LEU A 88 2.37 -4.65 -13.02
N PHE A 89 1.15 -4.15 -13.10
CA PHE A 89 0.35 -3.81 -11.93
C PHE A 89 -1.03 -4.43 -12.06
N PHE A 90 -1.36 -5.32 -11.13
CA PHE A 90 -2.65 -5.97 -11.07
C PHE A 90 -3.27 -5.73 -9.71
N VAL A 91 -4.57 -5.45 -9.68
CA VAL A 91 -5.30 -5.25 -8.45
C VAL A 91 -6.64 -5.96 -8.52
N ASN A 92 -7.04 -6.57 -7.41
CA ASN A 92 -8.36 -7.16 -7.25
C ASN A 92 -8.92 -6.74 -5.89
N PHE A 93 -10.03 -6.02 -5.92
CA PHE A 93 -10.78 -5.62 -4.72
C PHE A 93 -12.28 -5.88 -4.86
N GLN A 94 -12.73 -6.42 -5.99
CA GLN A 94 -14.15 -6.62 -6.29
C GLN A 94 -14.63 -8.03 -5.97
N ASP A 95 -13.79 -9.03 -6.19
CA ASP A 95 -14.19 -10.43 -6.04
C ASP A 95 -14.35 -10.84 -4.57
N ASN A 96 -13.65 -10.20 -3.67
CA ASN A 96 -13.70 -10.48 -2.24
C ASN A 96 -13.79 -9.17 -1.45
N PRO A 97 -15.02 -8.64 -1.23
CA PRO A 97 -15.19 -7.39 -0.49
C PRO A 97 -14.56 -7.48 0.90
N GLY A 98 -13.85 -6.43 1.29
CA GLY A 98 -13.08 -6.40 2.54
C GLY A 98 -11.62 -6.81 2.36
N THR A 99 -11.23 -7.21 1.15
CA THR A 99 -9.85 -7.60 0.83
C THR A 99 -9.41 -6.93 -0.46
N ILE A 100 -8.20 -6.39 -0.46
CA ILE A 100 -7.54 -5.81 -1.63
C ILE A 100 -6.27 -6.61 -1.88
N VAL A 101 -6.10 -7.14 -3.08
CA VAL A 101 -4.86 -7.82 -3.49
C VAL A 101 -4.19 -6.97 -4.56
N ILE A 102 -2.94 -6.59 -4.31
CA ILE A 102 -2.12 -5.81 -5.23
C ILE A 102 -0.91 -6.66 -5.60
N ASP A 103 -0.73 -6.89 -6.89
CA ASP A 103 0.46 -7.53 -7.44
C ASP A 103 1.18 -6.52 -8.33
N TYR A 104 2.40 -6.16 -7.96
CA TYR A 104 3.19 -5.15 -8.66
C TYR A 104 4.57 -5.72 -8.93
N PHE A 105 4.92 -5.89 -10.22
CA PHE A 105 6.15 -6.54 -10.65
C PHE A 105 6.99 -5.61 -11.52
N TYR A 106 8.28 -5.64 -11.29
CA TYR A 106 9.25 -4.92 -12.10
C TYR A 106 9.79 -5.85 -13.20
N LEU A 107 9.68 -5.40 -14.44
CA LEU A 107 10.16 -6.16 -15.59
C LEU A 107 11.65 -5.91 -15.88
N GLY A 108 12.20 -4.87 -15.24
CA GLY A 108 13.57 -4.51 -15.47
C GLY A 108 13.77 -3.68 -16.73
N ASN A 109 15.00 -3.26 -16.92
CA ASN A 109 15.47 -2.58 -18.12
C ASN A 109 16.93 -3.00 -18.39
N SER A 110 17.57 -2.38 -19.39
CA SER A 110 18.96 -2.70 -19.75
C SER A 110 19.97 -2.36 -18.66
N GLU A 111 19.61 -1.51 -17.69
CA GLU A 111 20.52 -1.05 -16.64
C GLU A 111 20.27 -1.72 -15.30
N SER A 112 19.03 -2.16 -15.02
CA SER A 112 18.67 -2.70 -13.72
C SER A 112 17.59 -3.76 -13.84
N GLN A 113 17.67 -4.79 -12.98
CA GLN A 113 16.68 -5.88 -12.88
C GLN A 113 15.95 -5.88 -11.54
N SER A 114 16.28 -4.96 -10.64
CA SER A 114 15.65 -4.82 -9.34
C SER A 114 15.64 -3.37 -8.91
N VAL A 115 14.88 -3.07 -7.87
CA VAL A 115 14.76 -1.72 -7.31
C VAL A 115 15.08 -1.75 -5.83
N SER A 116 15.78 -0.73 -5.36
CA SER A 116 16.08 -0.51 -3.95
C SER A 116 15.68 0.90 -3.55
N GLY A 117 15.34 1.08 -2.27
CA GLY A 117 14.99 2.37 -1.71
C GLY A 117 13.56 2.42 -1.20
N THR A 118 13.01 3.62 -1.12
CA THR A 118 11.64 3.89 -0.66
C THR A 118 10.81 4.37 -1.83
N GLY A 119 9.62 3.81 -1.99
CA GLY A 119 8.71 4.23 -3.06
C GLY A 119 7.28 3.79 -2.79
N LYS A 120 6.36 4.39 -3.51
CA LYS A 120 4.95 4.11 -3.37
C LYS A 120 4.57 2.88 -4.20
N ILE A 121 3.89 1.93 -3.55
CA ILE A 121 3.37 0.73 -4.20
C ILE A 121 2.05 1.06 -4.90
N ALA A 122 1.13 1.71 -4.18
CA ALA A 122 -0.20 2.01 -4.68
C ALA A 122 -0.84 3.15 -3.91
N SER A 123 -1.87 3.73 -4.50
CA SER A 123 -2.79 4.67 -3.82
C SER A 123 -4.19 4.08 -3.87
N ILE A 124 -4.83 3.96 -2.71
CA ILE A 124 -6.17 3.39 -2.59
C ILE A 124 -7.14 4.52 -2.26
N LEU A 125 -8.16 4.67 -3.09
CA LEU A 125 -9.23 5.63 -2.85
C LEU A 125 -10.35 4.95 -2.08
N PHE A 126 -10.50 5.30 -0.82
CA PHE A 126 -11.57 4.82 0.04
C PHE A 126 -12.71 5.83 0.13
N LYS A 127 -13.92 5.33 0.17
CA LYS A 127 -15.13 6.09 0.44
C LYS A 127 -15.74 5.63 1.77
N GLY A 128 -16.13 6.58 2.62
CA GLY A 128 -16.83 6.28 3.86
C GLY A 128 -18.30 5.98 3.61
N ASN A 129 -18.75 4.76 3.91
CA ASN A 129 -20.13 4.33 3.71
C ASN A 129 -20.93 4.33 4.99
N ALA A 130 -20.29 4.21 6.15
CA ALA A 130 -20.93 4.20 7.44
C ALA A 130 -20.03 4.84 8.48
N VAL A 131 -20.62 5.30 9.57
CA VAL A 131 -19.88 5.82 10.73
C VAL A 131 -19.26 4.66 11.49
N GLY A 132 -17.97 4.76 11.79
CA GLY A 132 -17.24 3.74 12.52
C GLY A 132 -15.75 3.86 12.32
N VAL A 133 -15.04 2.83 12.73
CA VAL A 133 -13.58 2.72 12.61
C VAL A 133 -13.25 1.45 11.84
N SER A 134 -12.45 1.58 10.80
CA SER A 134 -11.91 0.43 10.08
C SER A 134 -10.40 0.38 10.28
N GLY A 135 -9.89 -0.77 10.71
CA GLY A 135 -8.47 -1.06 10.65
C GLY A 135 -8.09 -1.49 9.24
N LEU A 136 -6.95 -1.00 8.77
CA LEU A 136 -6.29 -1.55 7.58
C LEU A 136 -5.12 -2.40 8.03
N GLU A 137 -5.08 -3.65 7.57
CA GLU A 137 -4.04 -4.59 7.95
C GLU A 137 -3.49 -5.32 6.74
N PHE A 138 -2.18 -5.54 6.73
CA PHE A 138 -1.56 -6.46 5.79
C PHE A 138 -1.73 -7.88 6.31
N THR A 139 -2.15 -8.80 5.45
CA THR A 139 -2.24 -10.22 5.80
C THR A 139 -0.88 -10.90 5.68
N SER A 140 -0.78 -12.14 6.17
CA SER A 140 0.42 -12.97 6.04
C SER A 140 0.77 -13.35 4.59
N LYS A 141 -0.12 -13.07 3.64
CA LYS A 141 0.13 -13.28 2.21
C LYS A 141 0.88 -12.11 1.57
N THR A 142 1.11 -11.02 2.30
CA THR A 142 1.91 -9.89 1.84
C THR A 142 3.37 -10.30 1.82
N GLU A 143 4.03 -10.11 0.67
CA GLU A 143 5.41 -10.53 0.48
C GLU A 143 6.17 -9.65 -0.51
N LEU A 144 7.48 -9.61 -0.34
CA LEU A 144 8.42 -9.01 -1.27
C LEU A 144 9.12 -10.12 -2.05
N CYS A 145 9.16 -9.99 -3.37
CA CYS A 145 9.97 -10.86 -4.24
C CYS A 145 11.32 -10.19 -4.44
N LEU A 146 12.39 -10.88 -4.07
CA LEU A 146 13.74 -10.34 -4.12
C LEU A 146 14.54 -11.00 -5.24
N LEU A 147 15.43 -10.21 -5.84
CA LEU A 147 16.41 -10.73 -6.78
C LEU A 147 17.59 -11.29 -6.00
N TYR A 148 17.81 -12.60 -6.10
CA TYR A 148 18.99 -13.24 -5.54
C TYR A 148 20.03 -13.45 -6.63
N THR A 149 21.26 -12.97 -6.36
CA THR A 149 22.41 -13.39 -7.13
C THR A 149 23.08 -14.53 -6.40
N SER A 150 23.09 -15.72 -7.02
CA SER A 150 23.82 -16.84 -6.45
C SER A 150 25.29 -16.49 -6.38
N PRO A 151 25.96 -16.66 -5.23
CA PRO A 151 27.40 -16.58 -5.20
C PRO A 151 27.96 -17.73 -6.04
N SER A 152 28.72 -17.38 -7.00
CA SER A 152 29.41 -18.36 -7.85
C SER A 152 30.71 -18.81 -7.19
#